data_2e0eea5719ab3034fba8e6fc18742b0c
#
_entry.id   2e0eea5719ab3034fba8e6fc18742b0c
#
_cell.length_a   1.000
_cell.length_b   1.000
_cell.length_c   1.000
_cell.angle_alpha   90.00
_cell.angle_beta   90.00
_cell.angle_gamma   90.00
#
_symmetry.space_group_name_H-M   'P 1'
#
loop_
_entity.id
_entity.type
_entity.pdbx_description
1 polymer ?
#
loop_
_entity_poly.entity_id
_entity_poly.type
_entity_poly.pdbx_seq_one_letter_code
_entity_poly.pdbx_strand_id
1 'polypeptide(L)'
;MTKRQEFRVIRSYGGFEVREYLPCSIAEVKVSADYASAGSVAFGSLFQYISQGNKSSEKIAMTAPVISAQKADKSDENEWFVSFVMPAGTTLGQLPDPNDPRVVLRELGAETCIAASFRGRATDEVAKKKVAELRALAAKENIALSDETRICRFDPPFKPGVLQYNEIVIPAYL
;
A
#
# COMPACT_ATOMS: atom_id res chain seq x y z
N MET A 1 -11.36 10.53 -12.07
CA MET A 1 -11.10 10.11 -10.67
C MET A 1 -10.35 8.80 -10.67
N THR A 2 -9.27 8.71 -9.90
CA THR A 2 -8.48 7.49 -9.77
C THR A 2 -9.29 6.41 -9.06
N LYS A 3 -9.35 5.21 -9.63
CA LYS A 3 -10.01 4.07 -8.98
C LYS A 3 -9.22 3.64 -7.75
N ARG A 4 -9.87 2.99 -6.82
CA ARG A 4 -9.28 2.52 -5.56
C ARG A 4 -9.35 1.00 -5.44
N GLN A 5 -8.40 0.44 -4.69
CA GLN A 5 -8.41 -0.97 -4.31
C GLN A 5 -9.75 -1.32 -3.64
N GLU A 6 -10.35 -2.43 -4.04
CA GLU A 6 -11.68 -2.83 -3.58
C GLU A 6 -11.64 -3.57 -2.23
N PHE A 7 -12.57 -3.23 -1.37
CA PHE A 7 -12.76 -3.89 -0.08
C PHE A 7 -14.22 -3.82 0.37
N ARG A 8 -14.55 -4.65 1.37
CA ARG A 8 -15.83 -4.58 2.09
C ARG A 8 -15.55 -4.27 3.55
N VAL A 9 -16.35 -3.41 4.16
CA VAL A 9 -16.28 -3.16 5.60
C VAL A 9 -17.02 -4.29 6.32
N ILE A 10 -16.29 -5.02 7.16
CA ILE A 10 -16.83 -6.12 7.97
C ILE A 10 -17.41 -5.55 9.26
N ARG A 11 -16.69 -4.63 9.89
CA ARG A 11 -17.07 -4.02 11.15
C ARG A 11 -16.40 -2.66 11.31
N SER A 12 -17.11 -1.72 11.92
CA SER A 12 -16.57 -0.40 12.26
C SER A 12 -16.41 -0.25 13.75
N TYR A 13 -15.27 0.28 14.16
CA TYR A 13 -14.96 0.65 15.55
C TYR A 13 -14.73 2.15 15.62
N GLY A 14 -14.65 2.68 16.83
CA GLY A 14 -14.21 4.05 17.02
C GLY A 14 -12.75 4.20 16.62
N GLY A 15 -12.50 4.88 15.50
CA GLY A 15 -11.15 5.17 15.02
C GLY A 15 -10.57 4.20 13.98
N PHE A 16 -11.21 3.07 13.70
CA PHE A 16 -10.75 2.15 12.64
C PHE A 16 -11.86 1.23 12.16
N GLU A 17 -11.60 0.57 11.04
CA GLU A 17 -12.50 -0.42 10.44
C GLU A 17 -11.79 -1.76 10.28
N VAL A 18 -12.55 -2.84 10.37
CA VAL A 18 -12.13 -4.16 9.89
C VAL A 18 -12.64 -4.30 8.47
N ARG A 19 -11.74 -4.59 7.53
CA ARG A 19 -12.05 -4.70 6.11
C ARG A 19 -11.62 -6.05 5.56
N GLU A 20 -12.39 -6.55 4.61
CA GLU A 20 -11.97 -7.64 3.74
C GLU A 20 -11.61 -7.06 2.39
N TYR A 21 -10.33 -7.12 2.04
CA TYR A 21 -9.85 -6.70 0.74
C TYR A 21 -10.02 -7.82 -0.27
N LEU A 22 -10.52 -7.48 -1.46
CA LEU A 22 -10.66 -8.42 -2.55
C LEU A 22 -9.29 -8.77 -3.15
N PRO A 23 -9.13 -9.96 -3.76
CA PRO A 23 -7.88 -10.29 -4.44
C PRO A 23 -7.54 -9.25 -5.50
N CYS A 24 -6.26 -8.93 -5.63
CA CYS A 24 -5.78 -8.01 -6.65
C CYS A 24 -4.35 -8.39 -7.07
N SER A 25 -3.93 -7.87 -8.21
CA SER A 25 -2.54 -7.96 -8.65
C SER A 25 -1.82 -6.67 -8.31
N ILE A 26 -0.55 -6.75 -7.98
CA ILE A 26 0.31 -5.60 -7.68
C ILE A 26 1.61 -5.66 -8.47
N ALA A 27 2.15 -4.49 -8.74
CA ALA A 27 3.53 -4.32 -9.19
C ALA A 27 4.32 -3.76 -8.00
N GLU A 28 5.41 -4.42 -7.63
CA GLU A 28 6.13 -4.15 -6.39
C GLU A 28 7.62 -3.99 -6.62
N VAL A 29 8.23 -3.04 -5.90
CA VAL A 29 9.68 -2.83 -5.87
C VAL A 29 10.15 -2.90 -4.43
N LYS A 30 11.18 -3.72 -4.18
CA LYS A 30 11.88 -3.77 -2.90
C LYS A 30 12.98 -2.72 -2.90
N VAL A 31 13.01 -1.86 -1.90
CA VAL A 31 14.00 -0.78 -1.77
C VAL A 31 14.64 -0.82 -0.39
N SER A 32 15.98 -0.74 -0.34
CA SER A 32 16.75 -0.59 0.89
C SER A 32 17.12 0.89 1.06
N ALA A 33 16.26 1.65 1.74
CA ALA A 33 16.41 3.08 2.01
C ALA A 33 15.45 3.48 3.13
N ASP A 34 15.56 4.73 3.61
CA ASP A 34 14.54 5.26 4.52
C ASP A 34 13.18 5.37 3.81
N TYR A 35 12.11 5.57 4.58
CA TYR A 35 10.75 5.60 4.07
C TYR A 35 10.55 6.59 2.90
N ALA A 36 11.04 7.82 3.05
CA ALA A 36 10.84 8.86 2.04
C ALA A 36 11.61 8.55 0.75
N SER A 37 12.86 8.14 0.88
CA SER A 37 13.72 7.76 -0.26
C SER A 37 13.20 6.52 -0.98
N ALA A 38 12.76 5.52 -0.22
CA ALA A 38 12.20 4.29 -0.78
C ALA A 38 10.97 4.58 -1.64
N GLY A 39 10.07 5.43 -1.15
CA GLY A 39 8.89 5.84 -1.89
C GLY A 39 9.24 6.54 -3.20
N SER A 40 10.20 7.45 -3.18
CA SER A 40 10.62 8.21 -4.36
C SER A 40 11.29 7.32 -5.41
N VAL A 41 12.21 6.46 -5.01
CA VAL A 41 12.92 5.55 -5.91
C VAL A 41 11.96 4.55 -6.55
N ALA A 42 11.12 3.91 -5.74
CA ALA A 42 10.17 2.90 -6.22
C ALA A 42 9.11 3.52 -7.13
N PHE A 43 8.62 4.71 -6.81
CA PHE A 43 7.62 5.39 -7.63
C PHE A 43 8.10 5.56 -9.07
N GLY A 44 9.35 5.97 -9.27
CA GLY A 44 9.92 6.13 -10.61
C GLY A 44 9.85 4.84 -11.43
N SER A 45 10.30 3.72 -10.86
CA SER A 45 10.28 2.42 -11.53
C SER A 45 8.87 1.93 -11.82
N LEU A 46 7.96 2.07 -10.85
CA LEU A 46 6.57 1.65 -10.97
C LEU A 46 5.79 2.52 -11.97
N PHE A 47 6.03 3.83 -11.94
CA PHE A 47 5.42 4.74 -12.89
C PHE A 47 5.87 4.47 -14.33
N GLN A 48 7.16 4.17 -14.54
CA GLN A 48 7.66 3.75 -15.83
C GLN A 48 6.95 2.48 -16.32
N TYR A 49 6.77 1.50 -15.42
CA TYR A 49 6.10 0.26 -15.76
C TYR A 49 4.69 0.49 -16.32
N ILE A 50 3.87 1.29 -15.63
CA ILE A 50 2.49 1.56 -16.05
C ILE A 50 2.40 2.55 -17.22
N SER A 51 3.49 3.26 -17.53
CA SER A 51 3.60 4.25 -18.60
C SER A 51 4.32 3.71 -19.82
N GLN A 52 4.06 2.46 -20.19
CA GLN A 52 4.65 1.76 -21.35
C GLN A 52 6.05 1.15 -21.13
N GLY A 53 6.62 1.22 -19.93
CA GLY A 53 7.90 0.58 -19.58
C GLY A 53 7.78 -0.93 -19.37
N ASN A 54 7.14 -1.63 -20.32
CA ASN A 54 6.90 -3.06 -20.27
C ASN A 54 7.06 -3.66 -21.69
N LYS A 55 7.10 -4.98 -21.77
CA LYS A 55 7.41 -5.68 -23.03
C LYS A 55 6.39 -5.46 -24.14
N SER A 56 5.15 -5.11 -23.79
CA SER A 56 4.07 -4.84 -24.74
C SER A 56 3.88 -3.36 -25.02
N SER A 57 4.65 -2.48 -24.39
CA SER A 57 4.50 -1.02 -24.45
C SER A 57 3.07 -0.56 -24.13
N GLU A 58 2.40 -1.27 -23.23
CA GLU A 58 1.03 -0.96 -22.81
C GLU A 58 1.02 0.10 -21.73
N LYS A 59 0.00 0.96 -21.79
CA LYS A 59 -0.32 1.90 -20.74
C LYS A 59 -1.32 1.27 -19.78
N ILE A 60 -0.96 1.23 -18.51
CA ILE A 60 -1.81 0.64 -17.46
C ILE A 60 -2.41 1.78 -16.63
N ALA A 61 -3.72 1.75 -16.40
CA ALA A 61 -4.38 2.75 -15.58
C ALA A 61 -3.94 2.66 -14.12
N MET A 62 -3.76 3.81 -13.47
CA MET A 62 -3.36 3.86 -12.07
C MET A 62 -4.54 3.59 -11.14
N THR A 63 -4.32 2.74 -10.14
CA THR A 63 -5.27 2.45 -9.08
C THR A 63 -4.64 2.87 -7.74
N ALA A 64 -5.39 3.62 -6.93
CA ALA A 64 -4.95 4.01 -5.59
C ALA A 64 -5.21 2.87 -4.58
N PRO A 65 -4.44 2.76 -3.54
CA PRO A 65 -3.33 3.61 -3.12
C PRO A 65 -1.96 3.17 -3.66
N VAL A 66 -0.95 3.99 -3.44
CA VAL A 66 0.45 3.55 -3.45
C VAL A 66 0.74 3.00 -2.06
N ILE A 67 1.17 1.75 -1.98
CA ILE A 67 1.37 1.03 -0.72
C ILE A 67 2.86 0.97 -0.41
N SER A 68 3.27 1.47 0.77
CA SER A 68 4.61 1.25 1.31
C SER A 68 4.50 0.29 2.49
N ALA A 69 4.97 -0.94 2.31
CA ALA A 69 4.87 -2.00 3.31
C ALA A 69 6.21 -2.29 3.97
N GLN A 70 6.18 -2.55 5.27
CA GLN A 70 7.34 -2.93 6.07
C GLN A 70 6.94 -4.02 7.06
N LYS A 71 7.87 -4.94 7.35
CA LYS A 71 7.69 -5.97 8.37
C LYS A 71 8.53 -5.64 9.61
N ALA A 72 7.90 -5.67 10.78
CA ALA A 72 8.55 -5.29 12.04
C ALA A 72 9.57 -6.32 12.54
N ASP A 73 9.46 -7.58 12.11
CA ASP A 73 10.36 -8.66 12.51
C ASP A 73 11.74 -8.62 11.83
N LYS A 74 11.91 -7.71 10.90
CA LYS A 74 13.17 -7.56 10.18
C LYS A 74 14.08 -6.58 10.89
N SER A 75 15.35 -6.99 11.05
CA SER A 75 16.40 -6.19 11.67
C SER A 75 16.76 -4.94 10.88
N ASP A 76 16.24 -4.78 9.68
CA ASP A 76 16.50 -3.67 8.79
C ASP A 76 15.28 -2.74 8.68
N GLU A 77 15.29 -1.65 9.43
CA GLU A 77 14.28 -0.61 9.39
C GLU A 77 14.24 0.13 8.04
N ASN A 78 15.23 -0.11 7.19
CA ASN A 78 15.36 0.52 5.88
C ASN A 78 14.94 -0.42 4.73
N GLU A 79 14.25 -1.50 5.00
CA GLU A 79 13.70 -2.37 3.96
C GLU A 79 12.22 -2.06 3.74
N TRP A 80 11.89 -1.63 2.53
CA TRP A 80 10.53 -1.28 2.14
C TRP A 80 10.11 -2.01 0.87
N PHE A 81 8.84 -2.41 0.83
CA PHE A 81 8.18 -2.93 -0.36
C PHE A 81 7.15 -1.90 -0.81
N VAL A 82 7.39 -1.25 -1.94
CA VAL A 82 6.49 -0.24 -2.47
C VAL A 82 5.74 -0.82 -3.66
N SER A 83 4.43 -0.70 -3.66
CA SER A 83 3.57 -1.34 -4.65
C SER A 83 2.56 -0.38 -5.25
N PHE A 84 2.28 -0.59 -6.55
CA PHE A 84 1.10 -0.06 -7.22
C PHE A 84 0.06 -1.17 -7.33
N VAL A 85 -1.19 -0.85 -7.04
CA VAL A 85 -2.31 -1.76 -7.25
C VAL A 85 -2.70 -1.72 -8.72
N MET A 86 -2.84 -2.89 -9.33
CA MET A 86 -3.26 -2.98 -10.73
C MET A 86 -4.79 -2.81 -10.83
N PRO A 87 -5.32 -2.47 -12.01
CA PRO A 87 -6.77 -2.32 -12.19
C PRO A 87 -7.55 -3.55 -11.71
N ALA A 88 -8.71 -3.33 -11.10
CA ALA A 88 -9.55 -4.40 -10.57
C ALA A 88 -9.86 -5.47 -11.63
N GLY A 89 -9.81 -6.73 -11.23
CA GLY A 89 -10.07 -7.85 -12.13
C GLY A 89 -8.90 -8.23 -13.05
N THR A 90 -7.78 -7.53 -12.98
CA THR A 90 -6.59 -7.88 -13.78
C THR A 90 -5.82 -9.02 -13.12
N THR A 91 -5.63 -10.11 -13.85
CA THR A 91 -4.82 -11.26 -13.41
C THR A 91 -3.36 -11.09 -13.82
N LEU A 92 -2.46 -11.85 -13.22
CA LEU A 92 -1.03 -11.82 -13.57
C LEU A 92 -0.80 -12.14 -15.04
N GLY A 93 -1.55 -13.09 -15.61
CA GLY A 93 -1.42 -13.48 -17.01
C GLY A 93 -1.82 -12.39 -18.00
N GLN A 94 -2.57 -11.37 -17.57
CA GLN A 94 -2.98 -10.25 -18.39
C GLN A 94 -2.03 -9.06 -18.31
N LEU A 95 -1.08 -9.08 -17.37
CA LEU A 95 -0.11 -8.00 -17.19
C LEU A 95 1.11 -8.22 -18.07
N PRO A 96 1.57 -7.18 -18.79
CA PRO A 96 2.81 -7.28 -19.55
C PRO A 96 4.02 -7.39 -18.61
N ASP A 97 5.07 -8.07 -19.09
CA ASP A 97 6.31 -8.18 -18.33
C ASP A 97 7.00 -6.83 -18.16
N PRO A 98 7.50 -6.50 -16.97
CA PRO A 98 8.26 -5.26 -16.77
C PRO A 98 9.58 -5.27 -17.55
N ASN A 99 10.00 -4.09 -18.04
CA ASN A 99 11.34 -3.90 -18.59
C ASN A 99 12.38 -3.78 -17.48
N ASP A 100 12.01 -3.22 -16.34
CA ASP A 100 12.86 -3.07 -15.18
C ASP A 100 12.80 -4.36 -14.33
N PRO A 101 13.93 -5.08 -14.15
CA PRO A 101 13.95 -6.33 -13.38
C PRO A 101 13.67 -6.15 -11.90
N ARG A 102 13.70 -4.91 -11.39
CA ARG A 102 13.34 -4.62 -9.99
C ARG A 102 11.83 -4.66 -9.75
N VAL A 103 11.04 -4.49 -10.80
CA VAL A 103 9.58 -4.54 -10.70
C VAL A 103 9.13 -5.99 -10.73
N VAL A 104 8.48 -6.44 -9.66
CA VAL A 104 7.95 -7.79 -9.51
C VAL A 104 6.44 -7.75 -9.51
N LEU A 105 5.81 -8.56 -10.35
CA LEU A 105 4.36 -8.71 -10.36
C LEU A 105 3.96 -9.88 -9.47
N ARG A 106 2.98 -9.66 -8.59
CA ARG A 106 2.43 -10.74 -7.76
C ARG A 106 0.97 -10.52 -7.42
N GLU A 107 0.30 -11.56 -6.99
CA GLU A 107 -1.07 -11.50 -6.50
C GLU A 107 -1.10 -11.28 -4.99
N LEU A 108 -2.01 -10.44 -4.55
CA LEU A 108 -2.47 -10.41 -3.17
C LEU A 108 -3.80 -11.15 -3.14
N GLY A 109 -3.87 -12.22 -2.36
CA GLY A 109 -5.13 -12.94 -2.12
C GLY A 109 -6.10 -12.08 -1.33
N ALA A 110 -7.31 -12.59 -1.12
CA ALA A 110 -8.26 -11.95 -0.22
C ALA A 110 -7.66 -11.86 1.19
N GLU A 111 -7.73 -10.68 1.79
CA GLU A 111 -7.14 -10.44 3.11
C GLU A 111 -8.11 -9.71 4.02
N THR A 112 -8.11 -10.10 5.30
CA THR A 112 -8.76 -9.33 6.35
C THR A 112 -7.72 -8.40 6.98
N CYS A 113 -8.01 -7.12 7.01
CA CYS A 113 -7.12 -6.11 7.57
C CYS A 113 -7.90 -5.15 8.46
N ILE A 114 -7.18 -4.45 9.33
CA ILE A 114 -7.71 -3.25 9.97
C ILE A 114 -7.17 -2.04 9.21
N ALA A 115 -7.96 -0.96 9.18
CA ALA A 115 -7.61 0.26 8.48
C ALA A 115 -8.06 1.50 9.24
N ALA A 116 -7.19 2.49 9.29
CA ALA A 116 -7.50 3.80 9.86
C ALA A 116 -7.03 4.89 8.92
N SER A 117 -7.89 5.86 8.66
CA SER A 117 -7.58 6.98 7.77
C SER A 117 -7.06 8.19 8.55
N PHE A 118 -6.28 9.02 7.87
CA PHE A 118 -5.88 10.31 8.40
C PHE A 118 -5.65 11.31 7.26
N ARG A 119 -5.80 12.59 7.60
CA ARG A 119 -5.50 13.70 6.70
C ARG A 119 -4.15 14.29 7.06
N GLY A 120 -3.48 14.81 6.06
CA GLY A 120 -2.16 15.42 6.21
C GLY A 120 -1.08 14.65 5.48
N ARG A 121 0.11 15.23 5.43
CA ARG A 121 1.25 14.58 4.76
C ARG A 121 1.69 13.34 5.55
N ALA A 122 1.79 12.21 4.86
CA ALA A 122 2.27 10.96 5.45
C ALA A 122 3.80 10.95 5.53
N THR A 123 4.36 11.70 6.48
CA THR A 123 5.79 11.64 6.80
C THR A 123 6.10 10.40 7.61
N ASP A 124 7.37 10.01 7.71
CA ASP A 124 7.80 8.87 8.52
C ASP A 124 7.34 9.00 9.98
N GLU A 125 7.53 10.18 10.57
CA GLU A 125 7.13 10.46 11.96
C GLU A 125 5.62 10.33 12.16
N VAL A 126 4.81 10.95 11.27
CA VAL A 126 3.35 10.87 11.35
C VAL A 126 2.87 9.44 11.14
N ALA A 127 3.43 8.73 10.17
CA ALA A 127 3.07 7.34 9.91
C ALA A 127 3.36 6.44 11.11
N LYS A 128 4.54 6.54 11.72
CA LYS A 128 4.90 5.78 12.93
C LYS A 128 3.91 6.02 14.07
N LYS A 129 3.53 7.28 14.27
CA LYS A 129 2.54 7.65 15.30
C LYS A 129 1.18 7.02 15.01
N LYS A 130 0.71 7.10 13.77
CA LYS A 130 -0.58 6.53 13.37
C LYS A 130 -0.60 5.01 13.46
N VAL A 131 0.50 4.35 13.14
CA VAL A 131 0.65 2.90 13.31
C VAL A 131 0.53 2.53 14.79
N ALA A 132 1.23 3.22 15.68
CA ALA A 132 1.17 2.96 17.11
C ALA A 132 -0.25 3.15 17.67
N GLU A 133 -0.93 4.22 17.25
CA GLU A 133 -2.33 4.49 17.63
C GLU A 133 -3.25 3.35 17.18
N LEU A 134 -3.13 2.89 15.93
CA LEU A 134 -3.96 1.83 15.39
C LEU A 134 -3.71 0.50 16.10
N ARG A 135 -2.46 0.14 16.36
CA ARG A 135 -2.12 -1.08 17.10
C ARG A 135 -2.68 -1.06 18.52
N ALA A 136 -2.65 0.11 19.19
CA ALA A 136 -3.23 0.26 20.53
C ALA A 136 -4.76 0.10 20.50
N LEU A 137 -5.44 0.66 19.50
CA LEU A 137 -6.89 0.51 19.34
C LEU A 137 -7.28 -0.96 19.10
N ALA A 138 -6.55 -1.65 18.25
CA ALA A 138 -6.78 -3.08 17.97
C ALA A 138 -6.56 -3.95 19.22
N ALA A 139 -5.53 -3.64 20.01
CA ALA A 139 -5.27 -4.36 21.26
C ALA A 139 -6.42 -4.25 22.25
N LYS A 140 -7.07 -3.09 22.36
CA LYS A 140 -8.24 -2.89 23.20
C LYS A 140 -9.42 -3.77 22.78
N GLU A 141 -9.51 -4.08 21.50
CA GLU A 141 -10.58 -4.93 20.95
C GLU A 141 -10.15 -6.40 20.83
N ASN A 142 -8.98 -6.76 21.35
CA ASN A 142 -8.41 -8.12 21.32
C ASN A 142 -8.24 -8.65 19.89
N ILE A 143 -7.89 -7.79 18.96
CA ILE A 143 -7.61 -8.17 17.56
C ILE A 143 -6.12 -8.45 17.39
N ALA A 144 -5.78 -9.67 17.00
CA ALA A 144 -4.40 -10.05 16.69
C ALA A 144 -3.99 -9.52 15.31
N LEU A 145 -2.80 -8.93 15.23
CA LEU A 145 -2.30 -8.28 14.04
C LEU A 145 -1.01 -8.93 13.53
N SER A 146 -0.82 -8.85 12.21
CA SER A 146 0.43 -9.18 11.55
C SER A 146 1.54 -8.18 11.93
N ASP A 147 2.79 -8.59 11.76
CA ASP A 147 3.95 -7.70 11.86
C ASP A 147 4.04 -6.73 10.67
N GLU A 148 3.35 -7.01 9.58
CA GLU A 148 3.34 -6.16 8.41
C GLU A 148 2.52 -4.89 8.66
N THR A 149 3.08 -3.75 8.28
CA THR A 149 2.40 -2.46 8.32
C THR A 149 2.42 -1.86 6.93
N ARG A 150 1.30 -1.34 6.49
CA ARG A 150 1.16 -0.69 5.17
C ARG A 150 0.76 0.76 5.35
N ILE A 151 1.56 1.65 4.77
CA ILE A 151 1.24 3.07 4.66
C ILE A 151 0.69 3.27 3.25
N CYS A 152 -0.57 3.66 3.17
CA CYS A 152 -1.31 3.77 1.91
C CYS A 152 -1.57 5.23 1.59
N ARG A 153 -1.00 5.72 0.48
CA ARG A 153 -1.12 7.10 0.04
C ARG A 153 -2.06 7.17 -1.16
N PHE A 154 -3.08 8.01 -1.07
CA PHE A 154 -4.14 8.09 -2.08
C PHE A 154 -4.02 9.30 -3.00
N ASP A 155 -3.25 10.30 -2.61
CA ASP A 155 -3.14 11.56 -3.34
C ASP A 155 -1.74 11.79 -3.90
N PRO A 156 -1.63 12.49 -5.03
CA PRO A 156 -0.32 12.83 -5.60
C PRO A 156 0.45 13.81 -4.68
N PRO A 157 1.79 13.81 -4.74
CA PRO A 157 2.61 14.61 -3.84
C PRO A 157 2.44 16.12 -4.01
N PHE A 158 1.95 16.59 -5.17
CA PHE A 158 1.69 18.00 -5.40
C PHE A 158 0.39 18.54 -4.78
N LYS A 159 -0.50 17.64 -4.31
CA LYS A 159 -1.70 18.07 -3.59
C LYS A 159 -1.28 18.70 -2.25
N PRO A 160 -1.92 19.81 -1.82
CA PRO A 160 -1.57 20.44 -0.54
C PRO A 160 -1.61 19.42 0.61
N GLY A 161 -0.54 19.40 1.42
CA GLY A 161 -0.35 18.38 2.45
C GLY A 161 -1.55 18.20 3.39
N VAL A 162 -2.17 19.29 3.81
CA VAL A 162 -3.34 19.27 4.71
C VAL A 162 -4.57 18.58 4.10
N LEU A 163 -4.64 18.48 2.77
CA LEU A 163 -5.75 17.88 2.04
C LEU A 163 -5.46 16.43 1.63
N GLN A 164 -4.24 15.96 1.81
CA GLN A 164 -3.87 14.59 1.44
C GLN A 164 -4.61 13.59 2.32
N TYR A 165 -5.14 12.54 1.68
CA TYR A 165 -5.81 11.43 2.36
C TYR A 165 -4.90 10.22 2.37
N ASN A 166 -4.74 9.61 3.54
CA ASN A 166 -3.91 8.44 3.73
C ASN A 166 -4.57 7.43 4.65
N GLU A 167 -4.10 6.20 4.58
CA GLU A 167 -4.55 5.14 5.49
C GLU A 167 -3.35 4.35 6.01
N ILE A 168 -3.45 3.86 7.24
CA ILE A 168 -2.63 2.76 7.74
C ILE A 168 -3.48 1.50 7.62
N VAL A 169 -2.91 0.45 7.02
CA VAL A 169 -3.57 -0.84 6.85
C VAL A 169 -2.66 -1.93 7.41
N ILE A 170 -3.21 -2.77 8.29
CA ILE A 170 -2.47 -3.86 8.93
C ILE A 170 -3.26 -5.15 8.78
N PRO A 171 -2.69 -6.22 8.18
CA PRO A 171 -3.36 -7.52 8.14
C PRO A 171 -3.69 -8.02 9.54
N ALA A 172 -4.89 -8.60 9.69
CA ALA A 172 -5.41 -9.04 10.98
C ALA A 172 -5.80 -10.52 10.93
N TYR A 173 -5.70 -11.16 12.08
CA TYR A 173 -6.11 -12.56 12.29
C TYR A 173 -7.37 -12.55 13.14
N LEU A 174 -8.51 -12.85 12.53
CA LEU A 174 -9.81 -12.89 13.17
C LEU A 174 -10.35 -14.31 13.27
#